data_8c175498e4eda078ee6008fd6aa8d418
#
_entry.id   8c175498e4eda078ee6008fd6aa8d418
#
_cell.length_a   1.000
_cell.length_b   1.000
_cell.length_c   1.000
_cell.angle_alpha   90.00
_cell.angle_beta   90.00
_cell.angle_gamma   90.00
#
_symmetry.space_group_name_H-M   'P 1'
#
loop_
_entity.id
_entity.type
_entity.pdbx_description
1 polymer ?
#
loop_
_entity_poly.entity_id
_entity_poly.type
_entity_poly.pdbx_seq_one_letter_code
_entity_poly.pdbx_strand_id
1 'polypeptide(L)'
;MLCVGAGGLGSPALLYLAAAGVGTLGVVDDDDVDASNLQRQVIHGEGTLGAPKTASAAARIADLNPLVRVVEHRERLTADSAEGVLAGYDLVLDGTDNFGTRYLVSDACELAGVPHVWGSILRFDGQYSVFWGAHGPTYRDLYPVPPAPGTVPSCAEAGVLGVLPGLLGTAMAVEAVKLVTGIGTTMLGRVATYDALSARWWEIPLVPTPGRAPVTTLASAGDSAPACPAPGPQPGGVPTVTAPELAELLAARERGAADFELVDVREPYEARLASIPGARLLPLDRFESGEALARIAPGRRVLLHCKAGARSERALHLLRAAGRTDVAHLEGGVLAWIEQVDPSQQAY
;
A
#
# COMPACT_ATOMS: atom_id res chain seq x y z
N MET A 1 -4.57 -20.28 12.86
CA MET A 1 -4.75 -18.88 12.43
C MET A 1 -4.26 -18.74 11.00
N LEU A 2 -4.88 -17.92 10.18
CA LEU A 2 -4.43 -17.62 8.82
C LEU A 2 -3.88 -16.19 8.76
N CYS A 3 -2.71 -16.01 8.17
CA CYS A 3 -2.16 -14.68 7.86
C CYS A 3 -2.18 -14.48 6.33
N VAL A 4 -2.94 -13.50 5.88
CA VAL A 4 -2.98 -13.09 4.47
C VAL A 4 -1.99 -11.95 4.28
N GLY A 5 -0.93 -12.23 3.54
CA GLY A 5 0.23 -11.36 3.34
C GLY A 5 1.35 -11.61 4.34
N ALA A 6 2.50 -12.07 3.85
CA ALA A 6 3.77 -12.18 4.60
C ALA A 6 4.65 -10.93 4.41
N GLY A 7 4.00 -9.78 4.18
CA GLY A 7 4.60 -8.48 3.98
C GLY A 7 5.00 -7.77 5.27
N GLY A 8 4.96 -6.44 5.27
CA GLY A 8 5.38 -5.61 6.40
C GLY A 8 4.60 -5.85 7.70
N LEU A 9 3.27 -5.95 7.63
CA LEU A 9 2.40 -6.22 8.78
C LEU A 9 2.42 -7.70 9.18
N GLY A 10 2.36 -8.61 8.19
CA GLY A 10 2.39 -10.05 8.44
C GLY A 10 3.70 -10.54 9.04
N SER A 11 4.83 -9.96 8.67
CA SER A 11 6.15 -10.34 9.16
C SER A 11 6.26 -10.35 10.69
N PRO A 12 6.06 -9.25 11.41
CA PRO A 12 6.13 -9.24 12.87
C PRO A 12 4.99 -10.04 13.49
N ALA A 13 3.78 -10.01 12.90
CA ALA A 13 2.65 -10.78 13.41
C ALA A 13 2.98 -12.28 13.43
N LEU A 14 3.45 -12.84 12.33
CA LEU A 14 3.83 -14.25 12.21
C LEU A 14 4.95 -14.64 13.20
N LEU A 15 5.97 -13.79 13.35
CA LEU A 15 7.08 -14.05 14.28
C LEU A 15 6.58 -14.14 15.73
N TYR A 16 5.77 -13.18 16.18
CA TYR A 16 5.26 -13.18 17.56
C TYR A 16 4.22 -14.27 17.81
N LEU A 17 3.36 -14.60 16.84
CA LEU A 17 2.43 -15.72 16.96
C LEU A 17 3.14 -17.07 16.99
N ALA A 18 4.21 -17.25 16.21
CA ALA A 18 5.06 -18.43 16.28
C ALA A 18 5.76 -18.54 17.64
N ALA A 19 6.35 -17.43 18.13
CA ALA A 19 6.98 -17.40 19.46
C ALA A 19 5.98 -17.68 20.59
N ALA A 20 4.73 -17.23 20.45
CA ALA A 20 3.63 -17.50 21.39
C ALA A 20 3.13 -18.96 21.35
N GLY A 21 3.57 -19.77 20.40
CA GLY A 21 3.21 -21.19 20.31
C GLY A 21 1.85 -21.44 19.67
N VAL A 22 1.41 -20.62 18.73
CA VAL A 22 0.21 -20.89 17.93
C VAL A 22 0.40 -22.19 17.15
N GLY A 23 -0.47 -23.17 17.39
CA GLY A 23 -0.27 -24.54 16.90
C GLY A 23 -0.20 -24.67 15.37
N THR A 24 -1.02 -23.90 14.63
CA THR A 24 -0.99 -23.86 13.17
C THR A 24 -1.09 -22.43 12.66
N LEU A 25 -0.13 -22.04 11.81
CA LEU A 25 -0.13 -20.77 11.08
C LEU A 25 -0.25 -21.06 9.57
N GLY A 26 -1.35 -20.62 8.94
CA GLY A 26 -1.46 -20.52 7.49
C GLY A 26 -0.83 -19.21 7.02
N VAL A 27 -0.13 -19.25 5.91
CA VAL A 27 0.48 -18.07 5.29
C VAL A 27 0.08 -18.01 3.83
N VAL A 28 -0.66 -16.97 3.43
CA VAL A 28 -1.07 -16.73 2.04
C VAL A 28 -0.24 -15.58 1.49
N ASP A 29 0.51 -15.82 0.43
CA ASP A 29 1.25 -14.79 -0.32
C ASP A 29 1.66 -15.38 -1.69
N ASP A 30 1.50 -14.62 -2.77
CA ASP A 30 1.87 -15.02 -4.13
C ASP A 30 3.21 -14.44 -4.59
N ASP A 31 3.79 -13.53 -3.83
CA ASP A 31 5.04 -12.85 -4.17
C ASP A 31 6.29 -13.64 -3.81
N ASP A 32 7.39 -13.26 -4.45
CA ASP A 32 8.74 -13.63 -4.06
C ASP A 32 9.40 -12.52 -3.21
N VAL A 33 10.43 -12.88 -2.46
CA VAL A 33 11.18 -11.93 -1.61
C VAL A 33 12.02 -11.01 -2.49
N ASP A 34 11.79 -9.71 -2.38
CA ASP A 34 12.52 -8.67 -3.09
C ASP A 34 13.37 -7.82 -2.14
N ALA A 35 14.55 -7.38 -2.58
CA ALA A 35 15.47 -6.57 -1.79
C ALA A 35 14.83 -5.27 -1.28
N SER A 36 13.97 -4.62 -2.09
CA SER A 36 13.25 -3.40 -1.71
C SER A 36 12.27 -3.61 -0.55
N ASN A 37 11.93 -4.86 -0.26
CA ASN A 37 11.00 -5.21 0.80
C ASN A 37 11.68 -5.40 2.17
N LEU A 38 12.98 -5.74 2.21
CA LEU A 38 13.70 -6.11 3.43
C LEU A 38 13.71 -5.02 4.50
N GLN A 39 13.58 -3.76 4.09
CA GLN A 39 13.53 -2.61 5.01
C GLN A 39 12.29 -2.60 5.94
N ARG A 40 11.27 -3.46 5.67
CA ARG A 40 10.04 -3.56 6.47
C ARG A 40 9.49 -4.97 6.65
N GLN A 41 9.91 -5.93 5.84
CA GLN A 41 9.44 -7.33 5.89
C GLN A 41 10.44 -8.21 6.65
N VAL A 42 10.51 -8.01 7.95
CA VAL A 42 11.57 -8.52 8.85
C VAL A 42 11.58 -10.05 9.04
N ILE A 43 10.59 -10.78 8.55
CA ILE A 43 10.59 -12.25 8.54
C ILE A 43 11.51 -12.82 7.45
N HIS A 44 11.76 -12.03 6.40
CA HIS A 44 12.63 -12.35 5.27
C HIS A 44 14.04 -11.82 5.50
N GLY A 45 14.99 -12.33 4.76
CA GLY A 45 16.38 -11.89 4.81
C GLY A 45 17.08 -12.04 3.47
N GLU A 46 18.29 -11.50 3.36
CA GLU A 46 19.06 -11.47 2.13
C GLU A 46 19.32 -12.88 1.56
N GLY A 47 19.48 -13.89 2.44
CA GLY A 47 19.63 -15.30 2.04
C GLY A 47 18.38 -15.93 1.43
N THR A 48 17.23 -15.24 1.43
CA THR A 48 15.96 -15.72 0.85
C THR A 48 15.48 -14.88 -0.32
N LEU A 49 16.33 -13.97 -0.86
CA LEU A 49 15.99 -13.19 -2.05
C LEU A 49 15.62 -14.10 -3.23
N GLY A 50 14.51 -13.78 -3.90
CA GLY A 50 13.95 -14.55 -4.99
C GLY A 50 13.22 -15.83 -4.58
N ALA A 51 13.21 -16.20 -3.30
CA ALA A 51 12.40 -17.32 -2.82
C ALA A 51 10.95 -16.87 -2.58
N PRO A 52 9.96 -17.78 -2.67
CA PRO A 52 8.59 -17.48 -2.28
C PRO A 52 8.51 -16.93 -0.85
N LYS A 53 7.73 -15.86 -0.65
CA LYS A 53 7.54 -15.28 0.70
C LYS A 53 6.97 -16.31 1.69
N THR A 54 6.07 -17.18 1.25
CA THR A 54 5.52 -18.26 2.08
C THR A 54 6.61 -19.21 2.56
N ALA A 55 7.49 -19.68 1.67
CA ALA A 55 8.58 -20.59 2.01
C ALA A 55 9.63 -19.92 2.93
N SER A 56 9.96 -18.65 2.65
CA SER A 56 10.85 -17.86 3.50
C SER A 56 10.28 -17.70 4.91
N ALA A 57 8.99 -17.38 5.02
CA ALA A 57 8.30 -17.25 6.30
C ALA A 57 8.24 -18.59 7.04
N ALA A 58 7.93 -19.69 6.36
CA ALA A 58 7.88 -21.03 6.94
C ALA A 58 9.24 -21.44 7.51
N ALA A 59 10.32 -21.23 6.77
CA ALA A 59 11.68 -21.53 7.24
C ALA A 59 12.04 -20.71 8.49
N ARG A 60 11.71 -19.42 8.51
CA ARG A 60 11.99 -18.55 9.65
C ARG A 60 11.16 -18.90 10.89
N ILE A 61 9.89 -19.29 10.71
CA ILE A 61 9.03 -19.77 11.80
C ILE A 61 9.57 -21.08 12.37
N ALA A 62 9.98 -22.02 11.51
CA ALA A 62 10.55 -23.29 11.95
C ALA A 62 11.85 -23.12 12.74
N ASP A 63 12.71 -22.16 12.36
CA ASP A 63 13.92 -21.79 13.10
C ASP A 63 13.58 -21.20 14.49
N LEU A 64 12.52 -20.39 14.56
CA LEU A 64 12.09 -19.74 15.81
C LEU A 64 11.38 -20.71 16.76
N ASN A 65 10.45 -21.51 16.23
CA ASN A 65 9.66 -22.46 17.01
C ASN A 65 9.25 -23.68 16.15
N PRO A 66 10.00 -24.78 16.22
CA PRO A 66 9.75 -25.97 15.41
C PRO A 66 8.46 -26.74 15.78
N LEU A 67 7.78 -26.35 16.87
CA LEU A 67 6.51 -26.95 17.29
C LEU A 67 5.31 -26.33 16.53
N VAL A 68 5.50 -25.20 15.86
CA VAL A 68 4.45 -24.55 15.08
C VAL A 68 4.38 -25.17 13.69
N ARG A 69 3.19 -25.66 13.35
CA ARG A 69 2.91 -26.12 11.99
C ARG A 69 2.63 -24.94 11.06
N VAL A 70 3.39 -24.79 9.99
CA VAL A 70 3.12 -23.82 8.94
C VAL A 70 2.43 -24.50 7.77
N VAL A 71 1.37 -23.87 7.25
CA VAL A 71 0.67 -24.26 6.01
C VAL A 71 0.87 -23.14 5.01
N GLU A 72 1.60 -23.45 3.94
CA GLU A 72 1.89 -22.49 2.88
C GLU A 72 0.78 -22.48 1.82
N HIS A 73 0.22 -21.30 1.55
CA HIS A 73 -0.69 -21.05 0.45
C HIS A 73 0.00 -20.07 -0.52
N ARG A 74 0.83 -20.60 -1.42
CA ARG A 74 1.51 -19.79 -2.45
C ARG A 74 0.56 -19.48 -3.58
N GLU A 75 -0.39 -18.63 -3.30
CA GLU A 75 -1.40 -18.23 -4.26
C GLU A 75 -1.93 -16.83 -3.95
N ARG A 76 -2.44 -16.16 -4.97
CA ARG A 76 -3.23 -14.96 -4.80
C ARG A 76 -4.64 -15.33 -4.35
N LEU A 77 -5.08 -14.75 -3.25
CA LEU A 77 -6.44 -14.99 -2.77
C LEU A 77 -7.46 -14.41 -3.78
N THR A 78 -8.40 -15.23 -4.20
CA THR A 78 -9.49 -14.88 -5.13
C THR A 78 -10.84 -15.22 -4.52
N ALA A 79 -11.94 -14.74 -5.10
CA ALA A 79 -13.28 -15.12 -4.66
C ALA A 79 -13.51 -16.64 -4.71
N ASP A 80 -12.93 -17.31 -5.71
CA ASP A 80 -13.07 -18.76 -5.88
C ASP A 80 -12.22 -19.56 -4.88
N SER A 81 -11.05 -19.04 -4.44
CA SER A 81 -10.16 -19.76 -3.52
C SER A 81 -10.39 -19.39 -2.05
N ALA A 82 -10.92 -18.20 -1.76
CA ALA A 82 -10.95 -17.64 -0.40
C ALA A 82 -11.69 -18.54 0.59
N GLU A 83 -12.85 -19.08 0.23
CA GLU A 83 -13.62 -19.96 1.12
C GLU A 83 -12.83 -21.22 1.47
N GLY A 84 -12.20 -21.87 0.48
CA GLY A 84 -11.38 -23.05 0.68
C GLY A 84 -10.11 -22.79 1.50
N VAL A 85 -9.45 -21.66 1.28
CA VAL A 85 -8.24 -21.26 2.01
C VAL A 85 -8.56 -20.89 3.46
N LEU A 86 -9.66 -20.21 3.72
CA LEU A 86 -10.07 -19.84 5.09
C LEU A 86 -10.60 -21.03 5.88
N ALA A 87 -11.06 -22.10 5.22
CA ALA A 87 -11.65 -23.25 5.87
C ALA A 87 -10.68 -23.89 6.88
N GLY A 88 -11.14 -24.07 8.10
CA GLY A 88 -10.36 -24.70 9.17
C GLY A 88 -9.43 -23.77 9.96
N TYR A 89 -9.49 -22.46 9.73
CA TYR A 89 -8.82 -21.49 10.58
C TYR A 89 -9.80 -20.76 11.51
N ASP A 90 -9.37 -20.53 12.76
CA ASP A 90 -10.20 -19.92 13.80
C ASP A 90 -10.28 -18.40 13.71
N LEU A 91 -9.30 -17.78 13.05
CA LEU A 91 -9.24 -16.34 12.79
C LEU A 91 -8.30 -16.01 11.63
N VAL A 92 -8.47 -14.83 11.03
CA VAL A 92 -7.66 -14.32 9.94
C VAL A 92 -6.98 -13.01 10.34
N LEU A 93 -5.67 -12.91 10.10
CA LEU A 93 -4.93 -11.66 10.13
C LEU A 93 -4.76 -11.15 8.69
N ASP A 94 -5.15 -9.91 8.44
CA ASP A 94 -5.04 -9.25 7.14
C ASP A 94 -3.90 -8.21 7.17
N GLY A 95 -2.77 -8.59 6.62
CA GLY A 95 -1.59 -7.75 6.44
C GLY A 95 -1.43 -7.23 5.01
N THR A 96 -2.48 -7.26 4.20
CA THR A 96 -2.44 -6.87 2.78
C THR A 96 -2.38 -5.36 2.60
N ASP A 97 -1.83 -4.92 1.48
CA ASP A 97 -1.64 -3.51 1.14
C ASP A 97 -2.54 -3.02 0.00
N ASN A 98 -3.41 -3.87 -0.53
CA ASN A 98 -4.33 -3.54 -1.60
C ASN A 98 -5.80 -3.66 -1.16
N PHE A 99 -6.64 -2.74 -1.63
CA PHE A 99 -8.05 -2.68 -1.25
C PHE A 99 -8.85 -3.89 -1.71
N GLY A 100 -8.61 -4.39 -2.92
CA GLY A 100 -9.37 -5.54 -3.44
C GLY A 100 -9.26 -6.76 -2.52
N THR A 101 -8.06 -7.11 -2.09
CA THR A 101 -7.84 -8.22 -1.16
C THR A 101 -8.43 -7.93 0.22
N ARG A 102 -8.35 -6.69 0.74
CA ARG A 102 -8.95 -6.34 2.04
C ARG A 102 -10.46 -6.55 2.07
N TYR A 103 -11.18 -6.11 1.02
CA TYR A 103 -12.61 -6.36 0.91
C TYR A 103 -12.91 -7.84 0.78
N LEU A 104 -12.16 -8.56 -0.02
CA LEU A 104 -12.33 -10.00 -0.18
C LEU A 104 -12.11 -10.77 1.13
N VAL A 105 -11.02 -10.46 1.87
CA VAL A 105 -10.75 -11.08 3.18
C VAL A 105 -11.85 -10.77 4.17
N SER A 106 -12.28 -9.51 4.25
CA SER A 106 -13.38 -9.11 5.15
C SER A 106 -14.67 -9.85 4.83
N ASP A 107 -15.04 -9.92 3.55
CA ASP A 107 -16.26 -10.60 3.11
C ASP A 107 -16.18 -12.11 3.37
N ALA A 108 -15.03 -12.72 3.10
CA ALA A 108 -14.80 -14.14 3.37
C ALA A 108 -14.85 -14.46 4.88
N CYS A 109 -14.30 -13.60 5.72
CA CYS A 109 -14.40 -13.74 7.18
C CYS A 109 -15.84 -13.59 7.69
N GLU A 110 -16.62 -12.66 7.13
CA GLU A 110 -18.03 -12.50 7.47
C GLU A 110 -18.83 -13.75 7.10
N LEU A 111 -18.62 -14.31 5.90
CA LEU A 111 -19.27 -15.57 5.46
C LEU A 111 -18.86 -16.77 6.30
N ALA A 112 -17.58 -16.91 6.62
CA ALA A 112 -17.06 -17.99 7.46
C ALA A 112 -17.41 -17.83 8.94
N GLY A 113 -17.90 -16.66 9.37
CA GLY A 113 -18.20 -16.35 10.77
C GLY A 113 -16.97 -16.24 11.67
N VAL A 114 -15.76 -16.05 11.11
CA VAL A 114 -14.50 -15.95 11.85
C VAL A 114 -14.06 -14.50 12.06
N PRO A 115 -13.36 -14.19 13.17
CA PRO A 115 -12.83 -12.85 13.39
C PRO A 115 -11.72 -12.50 12.40
N HIS A 116 -11.68 -11.23 12.00
CA HIS A 116 -10.76 -10.62 11.08
C HIS A 116 -9.94 -9.55 11.82
N VAL A 117 -8.66 -9.79 12.03
CA VAL A 117 -7.71 -8.83 12.58
C VAL A 117 -7.06 -8.08 11.43
N TRP A 118 -7.36 -6.81 11.28
CA TRP A 118 -6.94 -5.98 10.17
C TRP A 118 -5.94 -4.92 10.59
N GLY A 119 -4.98 -4.64 9.70
CA GLY A 119 -4.06 -3.52 9.81
C GLY A 119 -3.87 -2.78 8.49
N SER A 120 -3.58 -1.51 8.57
CA SER A 120 -3.26 -0.65 7.42
C SER A 120 -2.22 0.39 7.79
N ILE A 121 -1.32 0.66 6.86
CA ILE A 121 -0.27 1.67 7.00
C ILE A 121 -0.21 2.52 5.74
N LEU A 122 0.03 3.81 5.91
CA LEU A 122 0.27 4.73 4.82
C LEU A 122 1.22 5.83 5.29
N ARG A 123 2.37 5.99 4.63
CA ARG A 123 3.40 6.98 5.00
C ARG A 123 3.86 6.82 6.46
N PHE A 124 3.36 7.68 7.35
CA PHE A 124 3.70 7.72 8.78
C PHE A 124 2.52 7.34 9.68
N ASP A 125 1.38 7.03 9.09
CA ASP A 125 0.16 6.69 9.80
C ASP A 125 -0.12 5.21 9.74
N GLY A 126 -0.69 4.67 10.82
CA GLY A 126 -1.12 3.30 10.88
C GLY A 126 -2.44 3.13 11.62
N GLN A 127 -3.18 2.12 11.23
CA GLN A 127 -4.46 1.76 11.83
C GLN A 127 -4.55 0.25 12.00
N TYR A 128 -5.25 -0.20 13.04
CA TYR A 128 -5.65 -1.60 13.17
C TYR A 128 -6.98 -1.72 13.92
N SER A 129 -7.66 -2.82 13.69
CA SER A 129 -8.94 -3.14 14.32
C SER A 129 -9.20 -4.64 14.31
N VAL A 130 -10.25 -5.05 15.02
CA VAL A 130 -10.86 -6.36 14.92
C VAL A 130 -12.27 -6.20 14.35
N PHE A 131 -12.58 -6.97 13.32
CA PHE A 131 -13.91 -7.06 12.71
C PHE A 131 -14.47 -8.47 12.92
N TRP A 132 -15.75 -8.58 13.28
CA TRP A 132 -16.41 -9.86 13.45
C TRP A 132 -17.92 -9.71 13.29
N GLY A 133 -18.43 -9.94 12.10
CA GLY A 133 -19.82 -9.64 11.73
C GLY A 133 -20.90 -10.25 12.63
N ALA A 134 -20.64 -11.43 13.23
CA ALA A 134 -21.56 -12.06 14.16
C ALA A 134 -21.61 -11.37 15.56
N HIS A 135 -20.61 -10.55 15.89
CA HIS A 135 -20.43 -9.98 17.23
C HIS A 135 -20.26 -8.46 17.25
N GLY A 136 -20.11 -7.83 16.07
CA GLY A 136 -19.86 -6.39 15.97
C GLY A 136 -19.68 -5.91 14.54
N PRO A 137 -18.98 -4.78 14.35
CA PRO A 137 -18.77 -4.22 13.02
C PRO A 137 -17.82 -5.06 12.16
N THR A 138 -17.93 -4.86 10.85
CA THR A 138 -17.04 -5.40 9.82
C THR A 138 -16.20 -4.29 9.18
N TYR A 139 -15.27 -4.64 8.31
CA TYR A 139 -14.50 -3.69 7.53
C TYR A 139 -15.39 -2.77 6.67
N ARG A 140 -16.54 -3.29 6.19
CA ARG A 140 -17.52 -2.51 5.41
C ARG A 140 -18.29 -1.48 6.24
N ASP A 141 -18.28 -1.59 7.56
CA ASP A 141 -18.83 -0.55 8.44
C ASP A 141 -17.85 0.63 8.58
N LEU A 142 -16.55 0.38 8.44
CA LEU A 142 -15.53 1.43 8.42
C LEU A 142 -15.37 2.05 7.02
N TYR A 143 -15.33 1.21 5.99
CA TYR A 143 -15.16 1.58 4.59
C TYR A 143 -16.27 0.95 3.74
N PRO A 144 -17.44 1.59 3.63
CA PRO A 144 -18.60 1.00 2.94
C PRO A 144 -18.38 0.73 1.45
N VAL A 145 -17.58 1.56 0.79
CA VAL A 145 -17.33 1.50 -0.65
C VAL A 145 -15.82 1.52 -0.89
N PRO A 146 -15.30 0.62 -1.76
CA PRO A 146 -13.91 0.69 -2.18
C PRO A 146 -13.57 2.06 -2.80
N PRO A 147 -12.40 2.62 -2.51
CA PRO A 147 -11.96 3.85 -3.16
C PRO A 147 -11.86 3.63 -4.68
N ALA A 148 -12.17 4.66 -5.45
CA ALA A 148 -12.01 4.59 -6.90
C ALA A 148 -10.54 4.28 -7.26
N PRO A 149 -10.28 3.49 -8.31
CA PRO A 149 -8.93 3.16 -8.74
C PRO A 149 -8.05 4.42 -8.91
N GLY A 150 -6.83 4.39 -8.39
CA GLY A 150 -5.87 5.51 -8.49
C GLY A 150 -6.13 6.69 -7.55
N THR A 151 -7.16 6.65 -6.69
CA THR A 151 -7.44 7.74 -5.73
C THR A 151 -6.59 7.67 -4.46
N VAL A 152 -6.15 6.47 -4.09
CA VAL A 152 -5.27 6.25 -2.94
C VAL A 152 -3.96 5.66 -3.44
N PRO A 153 -2.81 6.31 -3.18
CA PRO A 153 -1.52 5.78 -3.60
C PRO A 153 -1.21 4.46 -2.87
N SER A 154 -0.56 3.54 -3.58
CA SER A 154 -0.04 2.32 -2.95
C SER A 154 1.08 2.63 -1.94
N CYS A 155 1.38 1.68 -1.05
CA CYS A 155 2.52 1.81 -0.12
C CYS A 155 3.86 1.98 -0.86
N ALA A 156 4.00 1.43 -2.07
CA ALA A 156 5.18 1.59 -2.90
C ALA A 156 5.31 3.01 -3.46
N GLU A 157 4.19 3.65 -3.79
CA GLU A 157 4.15 5.01 -4.34
C GLU A 157 4.26 6.08 -3.25
N ALA A 158 3.54 5.91 -2.14
CA ALA A 158 3.51 6.88 -1.05
C ALA A 158 4.73 6.78 -0.12
N GLY A 159 5.42 5.64 -0.13
CA GLY A 159 6.41 5.28 0.86
C GLY A 159 5.80 4.86 2.20
N VAL A 160 6.58 4.16 3.00
CA VAL A 160 6.20 3.72 4.35
C VAL A 160 7.42 3.81 5.25
N LEU A 161 7.24 4.36 6.44
CA LEU A 161 8.26 4.29 7.50
C LEU A 161 8.44 2.81 7.91
N GLY A 162 9.61 2.20 7.62
CA GLY A 162 9.82 0.76 7.69
C GLY A 162 9.58 0.12 9.06
N VAL A 163 9.72 0.87 10.16
CA VAL A 163 9.43 0.38 11.52
C VAL A 163 7.92 0.40 11.86
N LEU A 164 7.12 1.16 11.13
CA LEU A 164 5.68 1.30 11.41
C LEU A 164 4.91 -0.02 11.26
N PRO A 165 5.12 -0.83 10.20
CA PRO A 165 4.55 -2.16 10.12
C PRO A 165 4.94 -3.07 11.29
N GLY A 166 6.15 -2.93 11.81
CA GLY A 166 6.62 -3.66 12.99
C GLY A 166 5.75 -3.42 14.21
N LEU A 167 5.41 -2.15 14.46
CA LEU A 167 4.55 -1.73 15.57
C LEU A 167 3.12 -2.26 15.39
N LEU A 168 2.53 -2.01 14.22
CA LEU A 168 1.13 -2.37 13.94
C LEU A 168 0.92 -3.88 13.83
N GLY A 169 1.80 -4.61 13.13
CA GLY A 169 1.68 -6.06 13.01
C GLY A 169 1.87 -6.77 14.36
N THR A 170 2.71 -6.23 15.25
CA THR A 170 2.81 -6.72 16.63
C THR A 170 1.51 -6.46 17.41
N ALA A 171 0.88 -5.30 17.25
CA ALA A 171 -0.42 -5.01 17.84
C ALA A 171 -1.51 -5.95 17.30
N MET A 172 -1.48 -6.27 16.00
CA MET A 172 -2.38 -7.27 15.40
C MET A 172 -2.18 -8.67 16.03
N ALA A 173 -0.94 -9.07 16.29
CA ALA A 173 -0.66 -10.34 16.99
C ALA A 173 -1.24 -10.36 18.42
N VAL A 174 -1.19 -9.22 19.14
CA VAL A 174 -1.83 -9.10 20.45
C VAL A 174 -3.34 -9.30 20.35
N GLU A 175 -4.01 -8.71 19.34
CA GLU A 175 -5.45 -8.92 19.13
C GLU A 175 -5.76 -10.40 18.84
N ALA A 176 -4.96 -11.05 17.99
CA ALA A 176 -5.13 -12.46 17.70
C ALA A 176 -4.99 -13.35 18.95
N VAL A 177 -4.00 -13.07 19.80
CA VAL A 177 -3.83 -13.77 21.10
C VAL A 177 -5.04 -13.53 22.02
N LYS A 178 -5.52 -12.29 22.14
CA LYS A 178 -6.71 -11.98 22.95
C LYS A 178 -7.96 -12.73 22.47
N LEU A 179 -8.17 -12.77 21.16
CA LEU A 179 -9.31 -13.47 20.54
C LEU A 179 -9.32 -14.97 20.86
N VAL A 180 -8.14 -15.64 20.77
CA VAL A 180 -8.05 -17.10 21.00
C VAL A 180 -8.06 -17.46 22.48
N THR A 181 -7.46 -16.63 23.32
CA THR A 181 -7.36 -16.92 24.77
C THR A 181 -8.52 -16.35 25.58
N GLY A 182 -9.29 -15.42 25.04
CA GLY A 182 -10.36 -14.72 25.74
C GLY A 182 -9.90 -13.72 26.81
N ILE A 183 -8.58 -13.37 26.82
CA ILE A 183 -8.04 -12.42 27.80
C ILE A 183 -8.20 -10.97 27.33
N GLY A 184 -8.40 -10.07 28.28
CA GLY A 184 -8.44 -8.62 28.02
C GLY A 184 -9.64 -8.18 27.19
N THR A 185 -9.53 -7.01 26.56
CA THR A 185 -10.54 -6.42 25.68
C THR A 185 -9.96 -6.26 24.29
N THR A 186 -10.64 -6.79 23.27
CA THR A 186 -10.21 -6.68 21.88
C THR A 186 -10.55 -5.31 21.29
N MET A 187 -10.02 -5.02 20.10
CA MET A 187 -10.36 -3.83 19.32
C MET A 187 -11.70 -3.96 18.56
N LEU A 188 -12.52 -4.99 18.83
CA LEU A 188 -13.85 -5.08 18.25
C LEU A 188 -14.70 -3.86 18.65
N GLY A 189 -15.26 -3.15 17.66
CA GLY A 189 -16.02 -1.92 17.90
C GLY A 189 -15.16 -0.65 18.05
N ARG A 190 -13.85 -0.74 17.78
CA ARG A 190 -12.92 0.40 17.82
C ARG A 190 -11.85 0.25 16.74
N VAL A 191 -11.39 1.39 16.24
CA VAL A 191 -10.21 1.47 15.36
C VAL A 191 -9.11 2.23 16.09
N ALA A 192 -7.98 1.59 16.34
CA ALA A 192 -6.79 2.29 16.83
C ALA A 192 -6.09 2.96 15.65
N THR A 193 -5.67 4.19 15.84
CA THR A 193 -4.90 4.97 14.88
C THR A 193 -3.62 5.47 15.54
N TYR A 194 -2.51 5.43 14.81
CA TYR A 194 -1.20 5.85 15.26
C TYR A 194 -0.55 6.79 14.25
N ASP A 195 -0.10 7.95 14.72
CA ASP A 195 0.76 8.87 13.98
C ASP A 195 2.20 8.72 14.49
N ALA A 196 3.08 8.20 13.65
CA ALA A 196 4.48 7.94 14.01
C ALA A 196 5.30 9.22 14.16
N LEU A 197 4.92 10.33 13.54
CA LEU A 197 5.66 11.59 13.65
C LEU A 197 5.43 12.28 14.99
N SER A 198 4.22 12.18 15.54
CA SER A 198 3.89 12.75 16.87
C SER A 198 3.89 11.70 17.98
N ALA A 199 4.09 10.42 17.67
CA ALA A 199 4.00 9.28 18.57
C ALA A 199 2.67 9.20 19.33
N ARG A 200 1.57 9.58 18.68
CA ARG A 200 0.24 9.63 19.30
C ARG A 200 -0.63 8.49 18.86
N TRP A 201 -1.32 7.92 19.84
CA TRP A 201 -2.38 6.95 19.63
C TRP A 201 -3.73 7.60 19.95
N TRP A 202 -4.75 7.25 19.17
CA TRP A 202 -6.15 7.52 19.51
C TRP A 202 -7.04 6.38 19.01
N GLU A 203 -8.24 6.30 19.56
CA GLU A 203 -9.23 5.30 19.17
C GLU A 203 -10.46 5.99 18.61
N ILE A 204 -11.02 5.42 17.55
CA ILE A 204 -12.26 5.85 16.93
C ILE A 204 -13.31 4.77 17.21
N PRO A 205 -14.43 5.10 17.87
CA PRO A 205 -15.53 4.15 18.02
C PRO A 205 -16.08 3.71 16.67
N LEU A 206 -16.34 2.43 16.50
CA LEU A 206 -16.94 1.87 15.31
C LEU A 206 -18.14 1.02 15.70
N VAL A 207 -19.27 1.27 15.07
CA VAL A 207 -20.52 0.53 15.29
C VAL A 207 -21.00 -0.06 13.97
N PRO A 208 -21.75 -1.18 14.01
CA PRO A 208 -22.39 -1.72 12.82
C PRO A 208 -23.30 -0.69 12.15
N THR A 209 -23.22 -0.56 10.84
CA THR A 209 -24.06 0.34 10.05
C THR A 209 -25.50 -0.17 10.06
N PRO A 210 -26.47 0.61 10.57
CA PRO A 210 -27.87 0.20 10.59
C PRO A 210 -28.39 -0.12 9.19
N GLY A 211 -28.98 -1.31 9.02
CA GLY A 211 -29.54 -1.74 7.75
C GLY A 211 -28.53 -2.22 6.68
N ARG A 212 -27.24 -2.31 7.01
CA ARG A 212 -26.29 -2.96 6.11
C ARG A 212 -26.70 -4.42 5.87
N ALA A 213 -26.86 -4.79 4.62
CA ALA A 213 -27.09 -6.19 4.28
C ALA A 213 -25.82 -7.02 4.56
N PRO A 214 -25.95 -8.22 5.18
CA PRO A 214 -24.80 -9.10 5.36
C PRO A 214 -24.28 -9.56 3.99
N VAL A 215 -23.00 -9.90 3.95
CA VAL A 215 -22.39 -10.52 2.78
C VAL A 215 -22.97 -11.93 2.61
N THR A 216 -23.45 -12.24 1.41
CA THR A 216 -24.04 -13.55 1.09
C THR A 216 -23.24 -14.31 0.02
N THR A 217 -22.38 -13.63 -0.73
CA THR A 217 -21.52 -14.20 -1.77
C THR A 217 -20.23 -13.41 -1.87
N LEU A 218 -19.15 -14.06 -2.23
CA LEU A 218 -17.91 -13.37 -2.56
C LEU A 218 -18.02 -12.82 -3.99
N ALA A 219 -17.91 -11.50 -4.11
CA ALA A 219 -17.73 -10.91 -5.43
C ALA A 219 -16.26 -11.09 -5.85
N SER A 220 -16.03 -11.52 -7.10
CA SER A 220 -14.68 -11.48 -7.63
C SER A 220 -14.14 -10.07 -7.53
N ALA A 221 -12.89 -9.90 -7.11
CA ALA A 221 -12.23 -8.60 -7.03
C ALA A 221 -12.23 -7.85 -8.39
N GLY A 222 -12.56 -8.53 -9.47
CA GLY A 222 -12.80 -8.00 -10.82
C GLY A 222 -14.19 -7.40 -11.05
N ASP A 223 -15.20 -7.77 -10.24
CA ASP A 223 -16.57 -7.28 -10.44
C ASP A 223 -16.86 -5.97 -9.67
N SER A 224 -16.01 -5.60 -8.72
CA SER A 224 -16.14 -4.40 -7.89
C SER A 224 -15.03 -3.36 -8.10
N ALA A 225 -13.95 -3.73 -8.76
CA ALA A 225 -12.99 -2.80 -9.32
C ALA A 225 -12.97 -3.07 -10.83
N PRO A 226 -13.26 -2.08 -11.68
CA PRO A 226 -12.81 -2.21 -13.05
C PRO A 226 -11.34 -2.53 -12.95
N ALA A 227 -10.94 -3.70 -13.49
CA ALA A 227 -9.53 -4.03 -13.67
C ALA A 227 -8.88 -2.73 -14.15
N CYS A 228 -7.77 -2.32 -13.52
CA CYS A 228 -6.93 -1.34 -14.19
C CYS A 228 -6.75 -1.93 -15.59
N PRO A 229 -7.34 -1.34 -16.63
CA PRO A 229 -6.90 -1.69 -17.94
C PRO A 229 -5.41 -1.39 -17.90
N ALA A 230 -4.58 -2.40 -18.19
CA ALA A 230 -3.27 -2.09 -18.72
C ALA A 230 -3.53 -0.96 -19.72
N PRO A 231 -2.83 0.18 -19.66
CA PRO A 231 -3.17 1.31 -20.50
C PRO A 231 -3.10 0.87 -21.95
N GLY A 232 -4.27 0.48 -22.46
CA GLY A 232 -4.51 0.39 -23.89
C GLY A 232 -4.44 1.84 -24.37
N PRO A 233 -3.93 2.11 -25.57
CA PRO A 233 -3.81 3.47 -26.09
C PRO A 233 -5.20 4.11 -26.08
N GLN A 234 -5.47 4.96 -25.08
CA GLN A 234 -6.64 5.83 -25.12
C GLN A 234 -6.40 6.86 -26.23
N PRO A 235 -7.36 7.12 -27.10
CA PRO A 235 -7.25 8.19 -28.04
C PRO A 235 -7.29 9.53 -27.25
N GLY A 236 -6.11 10.09 -27.04
CA GLY A 236 -5.87 11.28 -26.21
C GLY A 236 -4.91 11.00 -25.05
N GLY A 237 -3.82 10.27 -25.30
CA GLY A 237 -2.80 9.90 -24.30
C GLY A 237 -2.38 11.09 -23.43
N VAL A 238 -2.13 10.82 -22.15
CA VAL A 238 -1.54 11.81 -21.25
C VAL A 238 -0.18 12.22 -21.85
N PRO A 239 0.08 13.52 -22.06
CA PRO A 239 1.36 13.94 -22.64
C PRO A 239 2.49 13.55 -21.70
N THR A 240 3.36 12.67 -22.18
CA THR A 240 4.56 12.20 -21.50
C THR A 240 5.82 12.72 -22.17
N VAL A 241 6.89 12.72 -21.42
CA VAL A 241 8.25 12.96 -21.86
C VAL A 241 9.10 11.86 -21.25
N THR A 242 9.94 11.20 -22.03
CA THR A 242 10.90 10.20 -21.54
C THR A 242 12.10 10.86 -20.86
N ALA A 243 12.87 10.10 -20.07
CA ALA A 243 14.04 10.65 -19.38
C ALA A 243 15.13 11.16 -20.34
N PRO A 244 15.45 10.50 -21.45
CA PRO A 244 16.36 11.06 -22.46
C PRO A 244 15.84 12.34 -23.12
N GLU A 245 14.55 12.40 -23.47
CA GLU A 245 13.94 13.62 -24.04
C GLU A 245 13.97 14.78 -23.04
N LEU A 246 13.73 14.52 -21.75
CA LEU A 246 13.85 15.54 -20.72
C LEU A 246 15.29 16.04 -20.59
N ALA A 247 16.30 15.17 -20.72
CA ALA A 247 17.71 15.57 -20.70
C ALA A 247 18.04 16.51 -21.89
N GLU A 248 17.54 16.21 -23.08
CA GLU A 248 17.68 17.09 -24.24
C GLU A 248 16.99 18.45 -24.05
N LEU A 249 15.78 18.43 -23.48
CA LEU A 249 15.03 19.66 -23.16
C LEU A 249 15.76 20.51 -22.11
N LEU A 250 16.36 19.90 -21.08
CA LEU A 250 17.16 20.60 -20.08
C LEU A 250 18.40 21.25 -20.71
N ALA A 251 19.12 20.52 -21.54
CA ALA A 251 20.25 21.05 -22.31
C ALA A 251 19.84 22.18 -23.27
N ALA A 252 18.67 22.08 -23.91
CA ALA A 252 18.11 23.14 -24.75
C ALA A 252 17.74 24.38 -23.91
N ARG A 253 17.19 24.20 -22.70
CA ARG A 253 16.87 25.28 -21.78
C ARG A 253 18.12 26.04 -21.33
N GLU A 254 19.19 25.33 -21.02
CA GLU A 254 20.50 25.96 -20.69
C GLU A 254 21.07 26.83 -21.82
N ARG A 255 20.85 26.43 -23.07
CA ARG A 255 21.24 27.22 -24.26
C ARG A 255 20.24 28.31 -24.63
N GLY A 256 19.16 28.50 -23.89
CA GLY A 256 18.10 29.45 -24.19
C GLY A 256 17.20 29.07 -25.37
N ALA A 257 17.27 27.82 -25.84
CA ALA A 257 16.49 27.31 -26.98
C ALA A 257 15.16 26.64 -26.59
N ALA A 258 14.92 26.44 -25.26
CA ALA A 258 13.64 25.94 -24.73
C ALA A 258 13.26 26.72 -23.47
N ASP A 259 11.95 26.92 -23.29
CA ASP A 259 11.40 27.55 -22.08
C ASP A 259 10.28 26.68 -21.51
N PHE A 260 10.51 26.13 -20.32
CA PHE A 260 9.55 25.35 -19.56
C PHE A 260 9.88 25.38 -18.07
N GLU A 261 8.88 25.14 -17.26
CA GLU A 261 9.02 24.93 -15.83
C GLU A 261 9.04 23.42 -15.55
N LEU A 262 10.11 22.93 -14.89
CA LEU A 262 10.18 21.56 -14.40
C LEU A 262 9.79 21.54 -12.93
N VAL A 263 8.77 20.76 -12.59
CA VAL A 263 8.18 20.72 -11.24
C VAL A 263 8.26 19.31 -10.67
N ASP A 264 8.87 19.20 -9.50
CA ASP A 264 8.90 17.98 -8.69
C ASP A 264 7.71 17.98 -7.73
N VAL A 265 6.78 17.04 -7.91
CA VAL A 265 5.58 16.94 -7.07
C VAL A 265 5.74 16.00 -5.88
N ARG A 266 6.99 15.59 -5.54
CA ARG A 266 7.32 14.75 -4.41
C ARG A 266 7.38 15.54 -3.10
N GLU A 267 7.59 14.80 -2.03
CA GLU A 267 7.82 15.38 -0.71
C GLU A 267 9.26 15.94 -0.57
N PRO A 268 9.47 16.96 0.31
CA PRO A 268 10.79 17.57 0.48
C PRO A 268 11.91 16.59 0.86
N TYR A 269 11.61 15.53 1.59
CA TYR A 269 12.59 14.52 1.94
C TYR A 269 13.03 13.68 0.74
N GLU A 270 12.11 13.35 -0.20
CA GLU A 270 12.40 12.60 -1.41
C GLU A 270 13.33 13.40 -2.36
N ALA A 271 13.07 14.70 -2.49
CA ALA A 271 13.89 15.58 -3.32
C ALA A 271 15.34 15.73 -2.80
N ARG A 272 15.59 15.46 -1.51
CA ARG A 272 16.94 15.42 -0.93
C ARG A 272 17.68 14.11 -1.21
N LEU A 273 16.97 13.02 -1.47
CA LEU A 273 17.58 11.73 -1.77
C LEU A 273 18.09 11.67 -3.22
N ALA A 274 17.28 12.14 -4.14
CA ALA A 274 17.62 12.23 -5.56
C ALA A 274 16.84 13.38 -6.19
N SER A 275 17.39 14.05 -7.19
CA SER A 275 16.75 15.21 -7.82
C SER A 275 17.11 15.33 -9.32
N ILE A 276 16.20 15.92 -10.09
CA ILE A 276 16.49 16.30 -11.47
C ILE A 276 16.95 17.77 -11.49
N PRO A 277 18.09 18.10 -12.13
CA PRO A 277 18.62 19.44 -12.12
C PRO A 277 17.61 20.50 -12.59
N GLY A 278 17.48 21.59 -11.85
CA GLY A 278 16.59 22.69 -12.19
C GLY A 278 15.10 22.42 -11.98
N ALA A 279 14.73 21.32 -11.32
CA ALA A 279 13.38 21.09 -10.87
C ALA A 279 13.03 21.96 -9.67
N ARG A 280 11.82 22.54 -9.68
CA ARG A 280 11.25 23.27 -8.54
C ARG A 280 10.34 22.34 -7.75
N LEU A 281 10.59 22.22 -6.47
CA LEU A 281 9.76 21.40 -5.60
C LEU A 281 8.41 22.09 -5.31
N LEU A 282 7.33 21.40 -5.63
CA LEU A 282 5.97 21.82 -5.33
C LEU A 282 5.13 20.56 -5.09
N PRO A 283 5.02 20.08 -3.85
CA PRO A 283 4.38 18.83 -3.51
C PRO A 283 2.92 18.70 -4.00
N LEU A 284 2.47 17.46 -4.21
CA LEU A 284 1.17 17.14 -4.79
C LEU A 284 -0.01 17.73 -4.00
N ASP A 285 0.10 17.81 -2.67
CA ASP A 285 -0.91 18.41 -1.80
C ASP A 285 -1.25 19.86 -2.19
N ARG A 286 -0.25 20.61 -2.72
CA ARG A 286 -0.45 21.98 -3.22
C ARG A 286 -1.25 22.03 -4.51
N PHE A 287 -1.24 20.97 -5.30
CA PHE A 287 -2.11 20.83 -6.48
C PHE A 287 -3.53 20.46 -6.06
N GLU A 288 -3.68 19.58 -5.10
CA GLU A 288 -4.98 19.16 -4.57
C GLU A 288 -5.70 20.28 -3.83
N SER A 289 -4.99 21.14 -3.12
CA SER A 289 -5.53 22.33 -2.47
C SER A 289 -5.79 23.49 -3.44
N GLY A 290 -5.33 23.41 -4.70
CA GLY A 290 -5.41 24.50 -5.69
C GLY A 290 -4.32 25.57 -5.53
N GLU A 291 -3.48 25.52 -4.50
CA GLU A 291 -2.42 26.51 -4.25
C GLU A 291 -1.37 26.52 -5.37
N ALA A 292 -1.10 25.36 -5.96
CA ALA A 292 -0.12 25.21 -7.04
C ALA A 292 -0.45 26.09 -8.26
N LEU A 293 -1.73 26.27 -8.58
CA LEU A 293 -2.18 27.10 -9.72
C LEU A 293 -1.69 28.55 -9.63
N ALA A 294 -1.68 29.10 -8.43
CA ALA A 294 -1.20 30.47 -8.20
C ALA A 294 0.34 30.58 -8.26
N ARG A 295 1.03 29.47 -8.15
CA ARG A 295 2.50 29.40 -8.11
C ARG A 295 3.13 29.03 -9.45
N ILE A 296 2.37 28.49 -10.41
CA ILE A 296 2.82 28.12 -11.74
C ILE A 296 2.56 29.26 -12.70
N ALA A 297 3.60 29.73 -13.39
CA ALA A 297 3.48 30.86 -14.30
C ALA A 297 2.46 30.58 -15.44
N PRO A 298 1.52 31.50 -15.71
CA PRO A 298 0.57 31.32 -16.82
C PRO A 298 1.29 31.33 -18.17
N GLY A 299 0.82 30.51 -19.12
CA GLY A 299 1.33 30.49 -20.49
C GLY A 299 2.68 29.80 -20.71
N ARG A 300 3.33 29.33 -19.67
CA ARG A 300 4.59 28.59 -19.75
C ARG A 300 4.34 27.09 -19.75
N ARG A 301 5.05 26.34 -20.60
CA ARG A 301 5.01 24.86 -20.60
C ARG A 301 5.43 24.32 -19.24
N VAL A 302 4.72 23.30 -18.73
CA VAL A 302 5.00 22.66 -17.43
C VAL A 302 5.32 21.19 -17.65
N LEU A 303 6.47 20.76 -17.18
CA LEU A 303 6.86 19.36 -17.09
C LEU A 303 6.85 18.93 -15.63
N LEU A 304 6.09 17.90 -15.32
CA LEU A 304 5.92 17.39 -13.97
C LEU A 304 6.69 16.09 -13.80
N HIS A 305 7.31 15.87 -12.65
CA HIS A 305 7.82 14.56 -12.30
C HIS A 305 7.54 14.20 -10.85
N CYS A 306 7.54 12.90 -10.58
CA CYS A 306 7.52 12.36 -9.22
C CYS A 306 8.53 11.20 -9.12
N LYS A 307 8.30 10.24 -8.21
CA LYS A 307 9.16 9.06 -8.09
C LYS A 307 9.06 8.14 -9.32
N ALA A 308 7.85 7.69 -9.68
CA ALA A 308 7.60 6.66 -10.68
C ALA A 308 6.51 7.01 -11.74
N GLY A 309 5.96 8.25 -11.73
CA GLY A 309 4.99 8.72 -12.74
C GLY A 309 3.58 9.00 -12.20
N ALA A 310 3.00 8.19 -11.32
CA ALA A 310 1.60 8.27 -10.92
C ALA A 310 1.20 9.62 -10.26
N ARG A 311 2.00 10.15 -9.33
CA ARG A 311 1.71 11.45 -8.68
C ARG A 311 1.82 12.63 -9.65
N SER A 312 2.78 12.60 -10.59
CA SER A 312 2.93 13.63 -11.62
C SER A 312 1.81 13.58 -12.65
N GLU A 313 1.32 12.41 -13.00
CA GLU A 313 0.12 12.23 -13.83
C GLU A 313 -1.13 12.82 -13.15
N ARG A 314 -1.32 12.53 -11.85
CA ARG A 314 -2.42 13.13 -11.07
C ARG A 314 -2.33 14.66 -11.04
N ALA A 315 -1.15 15.23 -10.79
CA ALA A 315 -0.94 16.68 -10.83
C ALA A 315 -1.23 17.28 -12.23
N LEU A 316 -0.86 16.55 -13.29
CA LEU A 316 -1.17 16.92 -14.67
C LEU A 316 -2.68 16.99 -14.90
N HIS A 317 -3.45 16.01 -14.44
CA HIS A 317 -4.91 16.02 -14.56
C HIS A 317 -5.53 17.21 -13.82
N LEU A 318 -5.05 17.56 -12.62
CA LEU A 318 -5.50 18.72 -11.86
C LEU A 318 -5.23 20.04 -12.61
N LEU A 319 -4.02 20.19 -13.21
CA LEU A 319 -3.68 21.34 -14.04
C LEU A 319 -4.57 21.45 -15.29
N ARG A 320 -4.85 20.33 -15.95
CA ARG A 320 -5.73 20.29 -17.11
C ARG A 320 -7.18 20.64 -16.75
N ALA A 321 -7.68 20.12 -15.65
CA ALA A 321 -9.02 20.48 -15.14
C ALA A 321 -9.13 21.98 -14.82
N ALA A 322 -8.00 22.61 -14.45
CA ALA A 322 -7.91 24.06 -14.25
C ALA A 322 -7.63 24.86 -15.54
N GLY A 323 -7.74 24.23 -16.73
CA GLY A 323 -7.62 24.88 -18.03
C GLY A 323 -6.19 24.99 -18.59
N ARG A 324 -5.18 24.33 -17.98
CA ARG A 324 -3.82 24.29 -18.52
C ARG A 324 -3.72 23.24 -19.63
N THR A 325 -3.23 23.63 -20.80
CA THR A 325 -3.12 22.76 -21.98
C THR A 325 -1.69 22.30 -22.29
N ASP A 326 -0.70 23.13 -21.97
CA ASP A 326 0.72 22.80 -22.24
C ASP A 326 1.36 22.20 -20.98
N VAL A 327 0.97 20.97 -20.68
CA VAL A 327 1.42 20.20 -19.51
C VAL A 327 1.77 18.78 -19.94
N ALA A 328 2.93 18.28 -19.53
CA ALA A 328 3.34 16.87 -19.69
C ALA A 328 3.99 16.37 -18.40
N HIS A 329 4.15 15.06 -18.27
CA HIS A 329 4.89 14.50 -17.15
C HIS A 329 5.98 13.53 -17.59
N LEU A 330 6.98 13.34 -16.74
CA LEU A 330 8.09 12.42 -16.98
C LEU A 330 7.61 10.98 -16.77
N GLU A 331 7.65 10.18 -17.81
CA GLU A 331 7.39 8.75 -17.76
C GLU A 331 8.43 8.05 -16.86
N GLY A 332 7.96 7.17 -15.96
CA GLY A 332 8.82 6.50 -14.98
C GLY A 332 9.45 7.40 -13.90
N GLY A 333 9.21 8.72 -13.95
CA GLY A 333 9.63 9.68 -12.93
C GLY A 333 11.15 9.77 -12.72
N VAL A 334 11.57 10.14 -11.49
CA VAL A 334 12.99 10.25 -11.15
C VAL A 334 13.73 8.91 -11.20
N LEU A 335 13.04 7.78 -11.05
CA LEU A 335 13.66 6.46 -11.17
C LEU A 335 14.13 6.21 -12.60
N ALA A 336 13.31 6.54 -13.61
CA ALA A 336 13.73 6.45 -15.02
C ALA A 336 14.86 7.44 -15.34
N TRP A 337 14.86 8.63 -14.73
CA TRP A 337 15.97 9.58 -14.84
C TRP A 337 17.28 9.01 -14.31
N ILE A 338 17.26 8.41 -13.11
CA ILE A 338 18.43 7.78 -12.50
C ILE A 338 18.94 6.64 -13.38
N GLU A 339 18.06 5.77 -13.84
CA GLU A 339 18.42 4.61 -14.66
C GLU A 339 19.03 5.00 -16.01
N GLN A 340 18.45 6.00 -16.69
CA GLN A 340 18.74 6.27 -18.11
C GLN A 340 19.65 7.48 -18.34
N VAL A 341 19.73 8.41 -17.39
CA VAL A 341 20.43 9.69 -17.58
C VAL A 341 21.50 9.95 -16.53
N ASP A 342 21.21 9.73 -15.25
CA ASP A 342 22.15 10.04 -14.15
C ASP A 342 22.29 8.87 -13.16
N PRO A 343 22.97 7.79 -13.54
CA PRO A 343 23.16 6.62 -12.69
C PRO A 343 24.09 6.86 -11.49
N SER A 344 24.62 8.07 -11.31
CA SER A 344 25.39 8.44 -10.13
C SER A 344 24.53 8.66 -8.89
N GLN A 345 23.24 8.92 -9.07
CA GLN A 345 22.27 9.06 -7.98
C GLN A 345 21.77 7.69 -7.52
N GLN A 346 21.48 7.57 -6.25
CA GLN A 346 20.96 6.33 -5.68
C GLN A 346 19.43 6.26 -5.86
N ALA A 347 18.93 5.18 -6.44
CA ALA A 347 17.50 4.87 -6.43
C ALA A 347 17.03 4.57 -4.99
N TYR A 348 15.83 5.00 -4.62
CA TYR A 348 15.31 4.91 -3.26
C TYR A 348 13.85 4.41 -3.23
#